data_d9722006dadb7dc6f0d7dc50a372c9d8
#
_entry.id   d9722006dadb7dc6f0d7dc50a372c9d8
#
_cell.length_a   1.000
_cell.length_b   1.000
_cell.length_c   1.000
_cell.angle_alpha   90.00
_cell.angle_beta   90.00
_cell.angle_gamma   90.00
#
_symmetry.space_group_name_H-M   'P 1'
#
loop_
_entity.id
_entity.type
_entity.pdbx_description
1 polymer ?
#
loop_
_entity_poly.entity_id
_entity_poly.type
_entity_poly.pdbx_seq_one_letter_code
_entity_poly.pdbx_strand_id
1 'polypeptide(L)'
;MTRIRLFHFDIPTWGNYGDKALFPVVRDLFTGFAGGQAFEFIGAAPLRREVSVELIERINVSADAVVVGGGGLFLQDTNPNANSGWQWNISRAALDRLEVPIIVFAVGDNRFPGQPAFSDLFVDHVSAVADKSVFFGLRNHGSMEAMADTLPDSAAAKIEFQPCPTALGRLIYSGSATSSNERRLAVQMLVQHRQRAVGYDAEAIHREVITAVRQLAADGWQIVSTPFHPDDRVFAQALAEAVPEVAEHRLHGPDVDYRAGYELFAGTPVVLGGRGHAQLIPFGAGSIPISLDLHNKLRYFAADVGHPEFTLAAEPERLGERIVESVAAAWEQRDQLQGDLAAVQQEWMEISQQNLAGIYEAVAGRSVPQEPFAPISEQAAQRESFHIAAAAELEEPRILSDRAHKRTREELQETAAELQETRERLEEAEKKLSEREAEAQRLGGELTDLRAELEALRSRSFADEAGGVARRGIHGVRWRVRRLVRRVRR
;
A
#
# COMPACT_ATOMS: atom_id res chain seq x y z
N MET A 1 -19.31 -38.67 0.00
CA MET A 1 -17.95 -38.44 0.55
C MET A 1 -18.03 -37.26 1.52
N THR A 2 -17.32 -37.31 2.64
CA THR A 2 -17.31 -36.17 3.58
C THR A 2 -16.35 -35.10 3.05
N ARG A 3 -16.81 -33.86 2.93
CA ARG A 3 -16.01 -32.71 2.55
C ARG A 3 -14.99 -32.39 3.63
N ILE A 4 -13.85 -31.79 3.27
CA ILE A 4 -12.91 -31.21 4.21
C ILE A 4 -13.51 -29.93 4.77
N ARG A 5 -13.60 -29.83 6.09
CA ARG A 5 -14.15 -28.69 6.81
C ARG A 5 -13.02 -27.67 7.04
N LEU A 6 -13.16 -26.49 6.47
CA LEU A 6 -12.18 -25.42 6.53
C LEU A 6 -12.64 -24.30 7.44
N PHE A 7 -11.71 -23.70 8.19
CA PHE A 7 -11.92 -22.45 8.92
C PHE A 7 -11.04 -21.35 8.31
N HIS A 8 -11.60 -20.18 7.98
CA HIS A 8 -10.89 -19.12 7.27
C HIS A 8 -10.52 -17.95 8.19
N PHE A 9 -9.27 -17.54 8.19
CA PHE A 9 -8.85 -16.26 8.75
C PHE A 9 -8.82 -15.22 7.63
N ASP A 10 -9.74 -14.22 7.70
CA ASP A 10 -10.02 -13.25 6.64
C ASP A 10 -9.98 -11.78 7.14
N ILE A 11 -10.29 -10.83 6.25
CA ILE A 11 -10.47 -9.41 6.58
C ILE A 11 -11.86 -8.99 6.12
N PRO A 12 -12.91 -9.14 6.94
CA PRO A 12 -14.22 -8.62 6.60
C PRO A 12 -14.22 -7.09 6.66
N THR A 13 -14.54 -6.43 5.54
CA THR A 13 -14.51 -4.96 5.43
C THR A 13 -15.42 -4.44 4.33
N TRP A 14 -15.95 -3.24 4.51
CA TRP A 14 -16.61 -2.45 3.45
C TRP A 14 -15.69 -1.39 2.84
N GLY A 15 -14.61 -1.06 3.55
CA GLY A 15 -13.78 0.10 3.23
C GLY A 15 -12.85 -0.09 2.04
N ASN A 16 -12.36 -1.30 1.79
CA ASN A 16 -11.48 -1.61 0.66
C ASN A 16 -12.10 -2.70 -0.20
N TYR A 17 -12.54 -2.34 -1.39
CA TYR A 17 -13.18 -3.29 -2.29
C TYR A 17 -12.29 -4.49 -2.65
N GLY A 18 -10.99 -4.27 -2.79
CA GLY A 18 -10.05 -5.36 -3.04
C GLY A 18 -10.06 -6.43 -1.96
N ASP A 19 -10.01 -6.03 -0.68
CA ASP A 19 -10.08 -6.95 0.45
C ASP A 19 -11.51 -7.53 0.58
N LYS A 20 -12.55 -6.71 0.34
CA LYS A 20 -13.95 -7.14 0.37
C LYS A 20 -14.23 -8.26 -0.63
N ALA A 21 -13.68 -8.19 -1.84
CA ALA A 21 -13.88 -9.20 -2.87
C ALA A 21 -12.98 -10.43 -2.66
N LEU A 22 -11.74 -10.23 -2.20
CA LEU A 22 -10.71 -11.25 -2.20
C LEU A 22 -11.07 -12.50 -1.38
N PHE A 23 -11.48 -12.31 -0.13
CA PHE A 23 -11.71 -13.45 0.77
C PHE A 23 -12.91 -14.31 0.39
N PRO A 24 -14.04 -13.73 -0.06
CA PRO A 24 -15.12 -14.51 -0.66
C PRO A 24 -14.66 -15.30 -1.89
N VAL A 25 -13.91 -14.67 -2.79
CA VAL A 25 -13.42 -15.34 -4.01
C VAL A 25 -12.46 -16.49 -3.69
N VAL A 26 -11.65 -16.38 -2.61
CA VAL A 26 -10.89 -17.54 -2.09
C VAL A 26 -11.84 -18.68 -1.72
N ARG A 27 -12.88 -18.39 -0.92
CA ARG A 27 -13.85 -19.42 -0.52
C ARG A 27 -14.61 -20.02 -1.70
N ASP A 28 -14.98 -19.19 -2.69
CA ASP A 28 -15.65 -19.63 -3.90
C ASP A 28 -14.79 -20.57 -4.73
N LEU A 29 -13.49 -20.28 -4.86
CA LEU A 29 -12.55 -21.15 -5.57
C LEU A 29 -12.46 -22.53 -4.90
N PHE A 30 -12.30 -22.61 -3.58
CA PHE A 30 -12.30 -23.88 -2.84
C PHE A 30 -13.65 -24.60 -2.97
N THR A 31 -14.75 -23.87 -2.83
CA THR A 31 -16.10 -24.45 -2.84
C THR A 31 -16.49 -24.99 -4.21
N GLY A 32 -16.03 -24.37 -5.30
CA GLY A 32 -16.26 -24.87 -6.68
C GLY A 32 -15.39 -26.04 -7.09
N PHE A 33 -14.27 -26.25 -6.41
CA PHE A 33 -13.32 -27.30 -6.75
C PHE A 33 -13.94 -28.71 -6.68
N ALA A 34 -13.56 -29.58 -7.62
CA ALA A 34 -14.03 -30.95 -7.73
C ALA A 34 -15.57 -31.08 -7.65
N GLY A 35 -16.26 -30.26 -8.44
CA GLY A 35 -17.74 -30.28 -8.49
C GLY A 35 -18.42 -29.86 -7.19
N GLY A 36 -17.71 -29.13 -6.31
CA GLY A 36 -18.19 -28.74 -5.00
C GLY A 36 -18.22 -29.87 -3.97
N GLN A 37 -17.48 -30.94 -4.20
CA GLN A 37 -17.47 -32.13 -3.34
C GLN A 37 -16.28 -32.22 -2.39
N ALA A 38 -15.24 -31.37 -2.59
CA ALA A 38 -13.96 -31.48 -1.88
C ALA A 38 -13.97 -30.71 -0.55
N PHE A 39 -14.40 -29.46 -0.55
CA PHE A 39 -14.25 -28.54 0.58
C PHE A 39 -15.56 -27.89 1.01
N GLU A 40 -15.66 -27.52 2.28
CA GLU A 40 -16.69 -26.65 2.81
C GLU A 40 -16.12 -25.74 3.90
N PHE A 41 -16.50 -24.47 3.92
CA PHE A 41 -16.16 -23.54 4.99
C PHE A 41 -17.19 -23.60 6.10
N ILE A 42 -16.73 -23.88 7.33
CA ILE A 42 -17.58 -23.99 8.51
C ILE A 42 -17.58 -22.74 9.37
N GLY A 43 -16.67 -21.79 9.09
CA GLY A 43 -16.56 -20.53 9.80
C GLY A 43 -15.40 -19.67 9.29
N ALA A 44 -15.42 -18.41 9.74
CA ALA A 44 -14.33 -17.46 9.50
C ALA A 44 -14.12 -16.59 10.75
N ALA A 45 -12.92 -16.00 10.85
CA ALA A 45 -12.61 -15.02 11.89
C ALA A 45 -11.66 -13.93 11.33
N PRO A 46 -11.82 -12.67 11.81
CA PRO A 46 -10.95 -11.58 11.39
C PRO A 46 -9.49 -11.82 11.80
N LEU A 47 -8.60 -11.99 10.82
CA LEU A 47 -7.19 -12.31 11.07
C LEU A 47 -6.42 -11.21 11.81
N ARG A 48 -6.90 -9.96 11.76
CA ARG A 48 -6.29 -8.82 12.46
C ARG A 48 -6.67 -8.74 13.94
N ARG A 49 -7.71 -9.45 14.38
CA ARG A 49 -7.97 -9.64 15.80
C ARG A 49 -6.98 -10.63 16.39
N GLU A 50 -6.64 -10.43 17.66
CA GLU A 50 -5.88 -11.44 18.38
C GLU A 50 -6.64 -12.76 18.43
N VAL A 51 -5.99 -13.81 17.96
CA VAL A 51 -6.55 -15.17 17.95
C VAL A 51 -6.47 -15.74 19.36
N SER A 52 -7.63 -15.97 19.98
CA SER A 52 -7.69 -16.52 21.33
C SER A 52 -7.50 -18.04 21.35
N VAL A 53 -7.04 -18.55 22.51
CA VAL A 53 -6.87 -19.98 22.72
C VAL A 53 -8.21 -20.71 22.59
N GLU A 54 -9.29 -20.15 23.07
CA GLU A 54 -10.64 -20.74 22.99
C GLU A 54 -11.10 -20.87 21.53
N LEU A 55 -10.72 -19.94 20.66
CA LEU A 55 -10.98 -20.06 19.22
C LEU A 55 -10.19 -21.23 18.63
N ILE A 56 -8.91 -21.36 18.97
CA ILE A 56 -8.06 -22.47 18.52
C ILE A 56 -8.63 -23.82 18.97
N GLU A 57 -9.03 -23.95 20.23
CA GLU A 57 -9.65 -25.19 20.75
C GLU A 57 -10.94 -25.55 19.99
N ARG A 58 -11.77 -24.57 19.66
CA ARG A 58 -12.97 -24.80 18.82
C ARG A 58 -12.61 -25.22 17.40
N ILE A 59 -11.58 -24.62 16.80
CA ILE A 59 -11.10 -24.97 15.46
C ILE A 59 -10.59 -26.41 15.46
N ASN A 60 -9.76 -26.81 16.44
CA ASN A 60 -9.22 -28.17 16.53
C ASN A 60 -10.30 -29.26 16.59
N VAL A 61 -11.48 -28.95 17.19
CA VAL A 61 -12.58 -29.91 17.30
C VAL A 61 -13.49 -29.90 16.04
N SER A 62 -13.61 -28.75 15.36
CA SER A 62 -14.64 -28.59 14.33
C SER A 62 -14.12 -28.58 12.90
N ALA A 63 -12.90 -28.12 12.68
CA ALA A 63 -12.26 -28.03 11.36
C ALA A 63 -11.29 -29.15 11.08
N ASP A 64 -11.02 -29.42 9.82
CA ASP A 64 -9.98 -30.36 9.37
C ASP A 64 -8.71 -29.61 8.92
N ALA A 65 -8.82 -28.31 8.60
CA ALA A 65 -7.70 -27.40 8.31
C ALA A 65 -8.11 -25.94 8.50
N VAL A 66 -7.11 -25.04 8.63
CA VAL A 66 -7.32 -23.60 8.57
C VAL A 66 -6.75 -23.02 7.29
N VAL A 67 -7.46 -22.05 6.70
CA VAL A 67 -6.99 -21.25 5.57
C VAL A 67 -6.63 -19.85 6.08
N VAL A 68 -5.44 -19.37 5.73
CA VAL A 68 -4.98 -18.01 6.02
C VAL A 68 -4.70 -17.31 4.70
N GLY A 69 -5.44 -16.27 4.40
CA GLY A 69 -5.24 -15.50 3.18
C GLY A 69 -6.47 -15.43 2.29
N GLY A 70 -6.38 -14.83 1.11
CA GLY A 70 -5.27 -14.22 0.35
C GLY A 70 -4.86 -12.81 0.76
N GLY A 71 -4.18 -12.17 -0.18
CA GLY A 71 -3.87 -10.76 -0.13
C GLY A 71 -2.48 -10.41 0.41
N GLY A 72 -2.24 -9.12 0.53
CA GLY A 72 -0.94 -8.60 0.98
C GLY A 72 -0.78 -8.67 2.49
N LEU A 73 -0.70 -9.85 3.06
CA LEU A 73 -0.67 -10.05 4.51
C LEU A 73 0.73 -9.88 5.12
N PHE A 74 1.80 -10.03 4.34
CA PHE A 74 3.16 -9.74 4.79
C PHE A 74 3.40 -8.24 4.78
N LEU A 75 2.98 -7.60 5.88
CA LEU A 75 3.03 -6.16 6.11
C LEU A 75 3.03 -5.89 7.61
N GLN A 76 4.08 -5.22 8.11
CA GLN A 76 4.29 -5.01 9.55
C GLN A 76 3.53 -3.79 10.11
N ASP A 77 3.39 -2.72 9.32
CA ASP A 77 2.96 -1.39 9.79
C ASP A 77 1.46 -1.11 9.69
N THR A 78 0.71 -1.98 9.04
CA THR A 78 -0.76 -1.91 9.00
C THR A 78 -1.33 -2.89 10.00
N ASN A 79 -1.92 -2.52 11.07
CA ASN A 79 -2.29 -3.38 12.19
C ASN A 79 -1.05 -4.03 12.86
N PRO A 80 -0.07 -3.21 13.30
CA PRO A 80 1.10 -3.74 13.99
C PRO A 80 0.68 -4.50 15.24
N ASN A 81 1.24 -5.68 15.44
CA ASN A 81 1.00 -6.49 16.61
C ASN A 81 2.30 -7.10 17.12
N ALA A 82 2.36 -7.40 18.41
CA ALA A 82 3.52 -8.00 19.07
C ALA A 82 3.55 -9.54 19.00
N ASN A 83 2.53 -10.16 18.40
CA ASN A 83 2.36 -11.60 18.39
C ASN A 83 3.07 -12.27 17.21
N SER A 84 3.01 -11.66 16.02
CA SER A 84 3.44 -12.32 14.78
C SER A 84 4.33 -11.46 13.87
N GLY A 85 4.27 -10.13 14.01
CA GLY A 85 4.98 -9.22 13.11
C GLY A 85 4.36 -9.09 11.70
N TRP A 86 3.19 -9.69 11.44
CA TRP A 86 2.43 -9.58 10.19
C TRP A 86 0.92 -9.47 10.45
N GLN A 87 0.09 -9.53 9.41
CA GLN A 87 -1.34 -9.23 9.56
C GLN A 87 -2.13 -10.29 10.34
N TRP A 88 -1.70 -11.56 10.35
CA TRP A 88 -2.35 -12.59 11.16
C TRP A 88 -1.92 -12.50 12.62
N ASN A 89 -2.79 -11.94 13.44
CA ASN A 89 -2.50 -11.65 14.85
C ASN A 89 -2.71 -12.87 15.75
N ILE A 90 -1.87 -13.90 15.54
CA ILE A 90 -1.81 -15.11 16.38
C ILE A 90 -0.50 -15.16 17.13
N SER A 91 -0.55 -15.41 18.43
CA SER A 91 0.67 -15.60 19.23
C SER A 91 1.31 -16.96 18.95
N ARG A 92 2.63 -17.08 19.20
CA ARG A 92 3.33 -18.34 19.07
C ARG A 92 2.68 -19.44 19.94
N ALA A 93 2.26 -19.11 21.15
CA ALA A 93 1.59 -20.05 22.06
C ALA A 93 0.25 -20.55 21.52
N ALA A 94 -0.54 -19.69 20.86
CA ALA A 94 -1.78 -20.08 20.20
C ALA A 94 -1.51 -20.90 18.93
N LEU A 95 -0.50 -20.52 18.15
CA LEU A 95 -0.06 -21.27 16.97
C LEU A 95 0.41 -22.69 17.34
N ASP A 96 1.15 -22.85 18.44
CA ASP A 96 1.64 -24.15 18.88
C ASP A 96 0.48 -25.08 19.32
N ARG A 97 -0.63 -24.52 19.81
CA ARG A 97 -1.85 -25.26 20.17
C ARG A 97 -2.77 -25.61 18.98
N LEU A 98 -2.53 -25.01 17.83
CA LEU A 98 -3.30 -25.34 16.61
C LEU A 98 -2.85 -26.73 16.13
N GLU A 99 -3.73 -27.73 16.21
CA GLU A 99 -3.47 -29.13 15.87
C GLU A 99 -3.78 -29.45 14.41
N VAL A 100 -4.71 -28.71 13.80
CA VAL A 100 -5.07 -28.90 12.39
C VAL A 100 -4.05 -28.20 11.46
N PRO A 101 -3.80 -28.75 10.26
CA PRO A 101 -2.84 -28.18 9.32
C PRO A 101 -3.25 -26.78 8.84
N ILE A 102 -2.23 -26.00 8.47
CA ILE A 102 -2.40 -24.64 7.94
C ILE A 102 -2.27 -24.67 6.41
N ILE A 103 -3.12 -23.91 5.75
CA ILE A 103 -3.10 -23.61 4.33
C ILE A 103 -2.88 -22.10 4.19
N VAL A 104 -1.66 -21.66 3.86
CA VAL A 104 -1.40 -20.28 3.47
C VAL A 104 -1.73 -20.15 1.99
N PHE A 105 -2.74 -19.32 1.65
CA PHE A 105 -3.29 -19.30 0.29
C PHE A 105 -3.25 -17.92 -0.34
N ALA A 106 -2.50 -17.77 -1.42
CA ALA A 106 -2.36 -16.54 -2.20
C ALA A 106 -1.97 -15.30 -1.38
N VAL A 107 -1.07 -15.48 -0.40
CA VAL A 107 -0.53 -14.39 0.41
C VAL A 107 0.62 -13.71 -0.34
N GLY A 108 0.89 -12.43 -0.09
CA GLY A 108 1.96 -11.71 -0.77
C GLY A 108 2.69 -10.70 0.11
N ASP A 109 3.91 -10.39 -0.29
CA ASP A 109 4.65 -9.24 0.21
C ASP A 109 3.91 -7.96 -0.18
N ASN A 110 3.74 -7.08 0.79
CA ASN A 110 3.03 -5.82 0.62
C ASN A 110 3.81 -4.66 1.23
N ARG A 111 5.13 -4.81 1.41
CA ARG A 111 6.00 -3.70 1.83
C ARG A 111 6.04 -2.64 0.75
N PHE A 112 5.92 -1.39 1.18
CA PHE A 112 6.08 -0.24 0.31
C PHE A 112 7.58 0.04 0.04
N PRO A 113 7.92 0.64 -1.09
CA PRO A 113 9.28 1.13 -1.33
C PRO A 113 9.78 1.97 -0.14
N GLY A 114 11.03 1.77 0.28
CA GLY A 114 11.64 2.48 1.41
C GLY A 114 11.25 1.97 2.82
N GLN A 115 10.36 0.99 2.94
CA GLN A 115 10.11 0.37 4.24
C GLN A 115 11.27 -0.53 4.69
N PRO A 116 11.52 -0.63 6.01
CA PRO A 116 12.56 -1.49 6.54
C PRO A 116 12.31 -2.97 6.23
N ALA A 117 13.36 -3.77 6.31
CA ALA A 117 13.26 -5.22 6.27
C ALA A 117 12.30 -5.76 7.34
N PHE A 118 11.81 -6.97 7.15
CA PHE A 118 11.01 -7.63 8.17
C PHE A 118 11.82 -7.87 9.45
N SER A 119 11.13 -7.81 10.59
CA SER A 119 11.73 -8.05 11.91
C SER A 119 12.00 -9.54 12.14
N ASP A 120 12.91 -9.85 13.10
CA ASP A 120 13.14 -11.23 13.54
C ASP A 120 11.85 -11.92 14.00
N LEU A 121 10.97 -11.18 14.69
CA LEU A 121 9.65 -11.70 15.07
C LEU A 121 8.84 -12.20 13.87
N PHE A 122 8.85 -11.43 12.77
CA PHE A 122 8.19 -11.84 11.53
C PHE A 122 8.81 -13.13 10.97
N VAL A 123 10.14 -13.14 10.85
CA VAL A 123 10.88 -14.30 10.28
C VAL A 123 10.63 -15.56 11.08
N ASP A 124 10.76 -15.48 12.40
CA ASP A 124 10.55 -16.62 13.31
C ASP A 124 9.10 -17.12 13.27
N HIS A 125 8.15 -16.19 13.25
CA HIS A 125 6.73 -16.55 13.25
C HIS A 125 6.28 -17.14 11.91
N VAL A 126 6.65 -16.53 10.78
CA VAL A 126 6.29 -17.04 9.45
C VAL A 126 6.96 -18.37 9.17
N SER A 127 8.20 -18.58 9.62
CA SER A 127 8.87 -19.88 9.54
C SER A 127 8.10 -20.96 10.30
N ALA A 128 7.62 -20.65 11.51
CA ALA A 128 6.80 -21.59 12.29
C ALA A 128 5.44 -21.87 11.63
N VAL A 129 4.84 -20.89 10.95
CA VAL A 129 3.63 -21.10 10.16
C VAL A 129 3.94 -22.00 8.96
N ALA A 130 5.02 -21.75 8.23
CA ALA A 130 5.46 -22.58 7.11
C ALA A 130 5.71 -24.04 7.56
N ASP A 131 6.28 -24.26 8.75
CA ASP A 131 6.52 -25.61 9.29
C ASP A 131 5.22 -26.39 9.53
N LYS A 132 4.16 -25.72 9.96
CA LYS A 132 2.83 -26.32 10.19
C LYS A 132 1.95 -26.35 8.93
N SER A 133 2.39 -25.69 7.85
CA SER A 133 1.60 -25.60 6.63
C SER A 133 1.74 -26.86 5.78
N VAL A 134 0.61 -27.36 5.29
CA VAL A 134 0.54 -28.38 4.22
C VAL A 134 0.60 -27.73 2.85
N PHE A 135 0.40 -26.43 2.77
CA PHE A 135 0.54 -25.62 1.58
C PHE A 135 0.94 -24.18 1.96
N PHE A 136 1.96 -23.63 1.31
CA PHE A 136 2.45 -22.27 1.55
C PHE A 136 2.49 -21.49 0.24
N GLY A 137 1.31 -21.06 -0.22
CA GLY A 137 1.10 -20.45 -1.54
C GLY A 137 1.22 -18.93 -1.53
N LEU A 138 2.11 -18.39 -2.35
CA LEU A 138 2.29 -16.95 -2.55
C LEU A 138 1.75 -16.50 -3.91
N ARG A 139 1.16 -15.29 -3.94
CA ARG A 139 0.29 -14.83 -5.04
C ARG A 139 0.99 -14.36 -6.30
N ASN A 140 2.31 -14.12 -6.27
CA ASN A 140 3.12 -13.67 -7.40
C ASN A 140 4.59 -14.01 -7.18
N HIS A 141 5.34 -14.14 -8.28
CA HIS A 141 6.76 -14.52 -8.25
C HIS A 141 7.62 -13.51 -7.49
N GLY A 142 7.34 -12.21 -7.61
CA GLY A 142 8.10 -11.21 -6.84
C GLY A 142 7.90 -11.32 -5.32
N SER A 143 6.72 -11.79 -4.84
CA SER A 143 6.55 -12.12 -3.41
C SER A 143 7.29 -13.39 -3.03
N MET A 144 7.37 -14.38 -3.94
CA MET A 144 8.12 -15.62 -3.70
C MET A 144 9.62 -15.31 -3.55
N GLU A 145 10.19 -14.54 -4.46
CA GLU A 145 11.59 -14.08 -4.39
C GLU A 145 11.86 -13.29 -3.10
N ALA A 146 11.03 -12.29 -2.79
CA ALA A 146 11.20 -11.48 -1.60
C ALA A 146 11.13 -12.30 -0.30
N MET A 147 10.30 -13.35 -0.26
CA MET A 147 10.20 -14.23 0.92
C MET A 147 11.31 -15.28 0.93
N ALA A 148 11.75 -15.79 -0.21
CA ALA A 148 12.92 -16.66 -0.28
C ALA A 148 14.20 -15.98 0.25
N ASP A 149 14.36 -14.68 -0.05
CA ASP A 149 15.47 -13.88 0.47
C ASP A 149 15.33 -13.54 1.97
N THR A 150 14.12 -13.64 2.52
CA THR A 150 13.82 -13.22 3.90
C THR A 150 13.81 -14.39 4.88
N LEU A 151 13.27 -15.53 4.46
CA LEU A 151 13.04 -16.70 5.31
C LEU A 151 14.23 -17.68 5.28
N PRO A 152 14.43 -18.49 6.32
CA PRO A 152 15.39 -19.59 6.28
C PRO A 152 15.08 -20.56 5.14
N ASP A 153 16.12 -21.23 4.59
CA ASP A 153 16.02 -22.16 3.45
C ASP A 153 14.91 -23.21 3.63
N SER A 154 14.73 -23.73 4.85
CA SER A 154 13.70 -24.74 5.16
C SER A 154 12.27 -24.23 4.99
N ALA A 155 12.02 -22.97 5.31
CA ALA A 155 10.72 -22.32 5.11
C ALA A 155 10.56 -21.85 3.67
N ALA A 156 11.61 -21.27 3.07
CA ALA A 156 11.64 -20.83 1.68
C ALA A 156 11.37 -21.98 0.70
N ALA A 157 11.88 -23.19 0.97
CA ALA A 157 11.65 -24.38 0.14
C ALA A 157 10.19 -24.87 0.10
N LYS A 158 9.31 -24.35 0.98
CA LYS A 158 7.87 -24.67 0.99
C LYS A 158 7.04 -23.69 0.18
N ILE A 159 7.65 -22.62 -0.34
CA ILE A 159 6.93 -21.59 -1.09
C ILE A 159 6.51 -22.17 -2.44
N GLU A 160 5.20 -22.06 -2.72
CA GLU A 160 4.59 -22.44 -3.98
C GLU A 160 3.87 -21.26 -4.62
N PHE A 161 3.77 -21.26 -5.93
CA PHE A 161 2.98 -20.24 -6.65
C PHE A 161 1.50 -20.55 -6.54
N GLN A 162 0.72 -19.63 -5.99
CA GLN A 162 -0.74 -19.66 -5.96
C GLN A 162 -1.27 -18.33 -6.46
N PRO A 163 -1.68 -18.20 -7.71
CA PRO A 163 -2.18 -16.94 -8.23
C PRO A 163 -3.38 -16.43 -7.42
N CYS A 164 -3.50 -15.10 -7.35
CA CYS A 164 -4.59 -14.48 -6.60
C CYS A 164 -5.95 -14.89 -7.19
N PRO A 165 -6.86 -15.49 -6.42
CA PRO A 165 -8.16 -15.95 -6.94
C PRO A 165 -9.01 -14.86 -7.60
N THR A 166 -8.82 -13.58 -7.20
CA THR A 166 -9.53 -12.46 -7.84
C THR A 166 -9.16 -12.27 -9.31
N ALA A 167 -8.05 -12.82 -9.76
CA ALA A 167 -7.64 -12.84 -11.16
C ALA A 167 -8.39 -13.91 -12.01
N LEU A 168 -9.19 -14.77 -11.37
CA LEU A 168 -9.88 -15.90 -12.01
C LEU A 168 -11.40 -15.71 -12.10
N GLY A 169 -11.91 -14.51 -11.83
CA GLY A 169 -13.34 -14.26 -11.63
C GLY A 169 -14.23 -14.79 -12.76
N ARG A 170 -13.88 -14.59 -14.01
CA ARG A 170 -14.69 -15.09 -15.15
C ARG A 170 -14.71 -16.62 -15.28
N LEU A 171 -13.75 -17.32 -14.66
CA LEU A 171 -13.69 -18.79 -14.62
C LEU A 171 -14.40 -19.36 -13.39
N ILE A 172 -14.50 -18.57 -12.31
CA ILE A 172 -15.19 -18.93 -11.07
C ILE A 172 -16.69 -18.64 -11.18
N TYR A 173 -17.08 -17.53 -11.81
CA TYR A 173 -18.47 -17.11 -11.96
C TYR A 173 -18.99 -17.31 -13.37
N SER A 174 -20.12 -18.01 -13.50
CA SER A 174 -20.76 -18.16 -14.79
C SER A 174 -21.46 -16.87 -15.25
N GLY A 175 -21.27 -16.45 -16.48
CA GLY A 175 -22.04 -15.36 -17.11
C GLY A 175 -21.33 -14.02 -17.29
N SER A 176 -20.04 -13.88 -16.98
CA SER A 176 -19.34 -12.60 -16.99
C SER A 176 -18.64 -12.23 -18.31
N ALA A 177 -18.88 -12.90 -19.40
CA ALA A 177 -18.14 -12.62 -20.65
C ALA A 177 -19.00 -11.85 -21.66
N THR A 178 -18.99 -10.53 -21.56
CA THR A 178 -19.37 -9.66 -22.69
C THR A 178 -18.21 -8.74 -23.04
N SER A 179 -17.41 -9.09 -24.04
CA SER A 179 -16.46 -8.12 -24.60
C SER A 179 -17.25 -6.95 -25.19
N SER A 180 -17.05 -5.76 -24.66
CA SER A 180 -17.63 -4.54 -25.21
C SER A 180 -16.76 -4.05 -26.37
N ASN A 181 -17.37 -3.74 -27.51
CA ASN A 181 -16.73 -3.03 -28.63
C ASN A 181 -16.72 -1.51 -28.45
N GLU A 182 -17.13 -1.02 -27.29
CA GLU A 182 -17.12 0.41 -26.95
C GLU A 182 -15.78 0.82 -26.33
N ARG A 183 -15.30 2.01 -26.71
CA ARG A 183 -14.12 2.62 -26.08
C ARG A 183 -14.48 3.07 -24.66
N ARG A 184 -14.36 2.14 -23.71
CA ARG A 184 -14.64 2.42 -22.30
C ARG A 184 -13.36 2.24 -21.46
N LEU A 185 -13.04 3.25 -20.65
CA LEU A 185 -11.92 3.27 -19.73
C LEU A 185 -12.43 3.44 -18.31
N ALA A 186 -12.15 2.48 -17.43
CA ALA A 186 -12.34 2.68 -16.00
C ALA A 186 -11.05 3.24 -15.37
N VAL A 187 -11.20 4.17 -14.44
CA VAL A 187 -10.08 4.85 -13.78
C VAL A 187 -10.24 4.76 -12.28
N GLN A 188 -9.22 4.20 -11.62
CA GLN A 188 -9.05 4.19 -10.18
C GLN A 188 -7.67 4.73 -9.83
N MET A 189 -7.57 5.78 -9.04
CA MET A 189 -6.28 6.35 -8.67
C MET A 189 -6.23 6.72 -7.19
N LEU A 190 -5.08 6.46 -6.57
CA LEU A 190 -4.71 6.95 -5.25
C LEU A 190 -3.19 6.94 -5.11
N VAL A 191 -2.62 8.06 -4.69
CA VAL A 191 -1.26 8.11 -4.18
C VAL A 191 -1.34 8.23 -2.66
N GLN A 192 -0.96 7.18 -1.95
CA GLN A 192 -1.05 7.10 -0.49
C GLN A 192 0.03 7.95 0.20
N HIS A 193 -0.17 8.28 1.46
CA HIS A 193 0.82 8.97 2.29
C HIS A 193 2.22 8.30 2.25
N ARG A 194 2.28 6.97 2.30
CA ARG A 194 3.54 6.21 2.22
C ARG A 194 4.33 6.42 0.94
N GLN A 195 3.64 6.57 -0.19
CA GLN A 195 4.25 6.87 -1.48
C GLN A 195 4.75 8.31 -1.52
N ARG A 196 3.98 9.26 -0.95
CA ARG A 196 4.44 10.65 -0.77
C ARG A 196 5.71 10.72 0.09
N ALA A 197 5.77 9.94 1.18
CA ALA A 197 6.94 9.89 2.07
C ALA A 197 8.23 9.41 1.38
N VAL A 198 8.12 8.65 0.30
CA VAL A 198 9.28 8.21 -0.50
C VAL A 198 9.46 9.03 -1.79
N GLY A 199 8.81 10.19 -1.90
CA GLY A 199 9.09 11.18 -2.93
C GLY A 199 8.11 11.24 -4.11
N TYR A 200 7.01 10.47 -4.10
CA TYR A 200 5.98 10.61 -5.15
C TYR A 200 5.19 11.92 -4.99
N ASP A 201 5.20 12.75 -6.03
CA ASP A 201 4.37 13.95 -6.10
C ASP A 201 2.93 13.59 -6.49
N ALA A 202 2.10 13.36 -5.46
CA ALA A 202 0.71 12.94 -5.66
C ALA A 202 -0.14 13.95 -6.46
N GLU A 203 0.10 15.24 -6.26
CA GLU A 203 -0.65 16.29 -6.95
C GLU A 203 -0.27 16.38 -8.43
N ALA A 204 1.03 16.27 -8.73
CA ALA A 204 1.50 16.22 -10.10
C ALA A 204 1.00 14.97 -10.82
N ILE A 205 1.10 13.77 -10.19
CA ILE A 205 0.59 12.53 -10.74
C ILE A 205 -0.93 12.64 -11.02
N HIS A 206 -1.71 13.12 -10.06
CA HIS A 206 -3.16 13.28 -10.25
C HIS A 206 -3.49 14.24 -11.40
N ARG A 207 -2.79 15.38 -11.53
CA ARG A 207 -2.97 16.34 -12.63
C ARG A 207 -2.69 15.70 -13.99
N GLU A 208 -1.59 14.94 -14.10
CA GLU A 208 -1.23 14.25 -15.34
C GLU A 208 -2.24 13.19 -15.73
N VAL A 209 -2.69 12.37 -14.77
CA VAL A 209 -3.75 11.37 -14.99
C VAL A 209 -5.05 12.04 -15.45
N ILE A 210 -5.48 13.13 -14.78
CA ILE A 210 -6.70 13.87 -15.18
C ILE A 210 -6.54 14.48 -16.58
N THR A 211 -5.36 15.00 -16.91
CA THR A 211 -5.06 15.55 -18.23
C THR A 211 -5.20 14.48 -19.32
N ALA A 212 -4.60 13.30 -19.08
CA ALA A 212 -4.70 12.15 -19.99
C ALA A 212 -6.16 11.69 -20.19
N VAL A 213 -6.89 11.53 -19.06
CA VAL A 213 -8.29 11.08 -19.11
C VAL A 213 -9.18 12.09 -19.84
N ARG A 214 -8.96 13.40 -19.65
CA ARG A 214 -9.69 14.44 -20.39
C ARG A 214 -9.42 14.38 -21.90
N GLN A 215 -8.17 14.12 -22.30
CA GLN A 215 -7.84 13.92 -23.71
C GLN A 215 -8.56 12.68 -24.26
N LEU A 216 -8.50 11.56 -23.57
CA LEU A 216 -9.17 10.32 -23.98
C LEU A 216 -10.69 10.51 -24.09
N ALA A 217 -11.31 11.26 -23.15
CA ALA A 217 -12.73 11.61 -23.26
C ALA A 217 -13.03 12.44 -24.53
N ALA A 218 -12.18 13.42 -24.86
CA ALA A 218 -12.29 14.19 -26.09
C ALA A 218 -12.09 13.32 -27.36
N ASP A 219 -11.30 12.24 -27.27
CA ASP A 219 -11.07 11.25 -28.32
C ASP A 219 -12.19 10.18 -28.39
N GLY A 220 -13.29 10.38 -27.65
CA GLY A 220 -14.50 9.56 -27.70
C GLY A 220 -14.51 8.36 -26.78
N TRP A 221 -13.66 8.33 -25.75
CA TRP A 221 -13.73 7.32 -24.71
C TRP A 221 -14.83 7.62 -23.69
N GLN A 222 -15.60 6.61 -23.33
CA GLN A 222 -16.49 6.65 -22.18
C GLN A 222 -15.66 6.44 -20.91
N ILE A 223 -15.64 7.41 -20.02
CA ILE A 223 -14.85 7.38 -18.79
C ILE A 223 -15.72 6.95 -17.62
N VAL A 224 -15.21 6.01 -16.84
CA VAL A 224 -15.85 5.51 -15.61
C VAL A 224 -14.88 5.66 -14.45
N SER A 225 -15.23 6.49 -13.47
CA SER A 225 -14.50 6.58 -12.20
C SER A 225 -14.90 5.42 -11.29
N THR A 226 -13.92 4.68 -10.75
CA THR A 226 -14.18 3.49 -9.93
C THR A 226 -13.49 3.56 -8.58
N PRO A 227 -13.98 4.36 -7.62
CA PRO A 227 -13.41 4.40 -6.27
C PRO A 227 -13.52 3.02 -5.56
N PHE A 228 -12.38 2.44 -5.20
CA PHE A 228 -12.27 1.18 -4.44
C PHE A 228 -12.27 1.39 -2.93
N HIS A 229 -12.01 2.61 -2.49
CA HIS A 229 -11.87 2.99 -1.08
C HIS A 229 -12.38 4.42 -0.86
N PRO A 230 -12.88 4.77 0.33
CA PRO A 230 -13.27 6.17 0.63
C PRO A 230 -12.18 7.21 0.34
N ASP A 231 -10.91 6.87 0.52
CA ASP A 231 -9.78 7.78 0.23
C ASP A 231 -9.61 8.09 -1.27
N ASP A 232 -10.14 7.25 -2.16
CA ASP A 232 -10.08 7.47 -3.61
C ASP A 232 -11.01 8.63 -4.06
N ARG A 233 -11.92 9.08 -3.18
CA ARG A 233 -12.89 10.15 -3.47
C ARG A 233 -12.25 11.48 -3.84
N VAL A 234 -11.10 11.80 -3.25
CA VAL A 234 -10.39 13.05 -3.56
C VAL A 234 -10.03 13.11 -5.04
N PHE A 235 -9.48 12.02 -5.58
CA PHE A 235 -9.18 11.92 -7.00
C PHE A 235 -10.45 11.85 -7.84
N ALA A 236 -11.45 11.06 -7.43
CA ALA A 236 -12.71 10.91 -8.17
C ALA A 236 -13.47 12.26 -8.31
N GLN A 237 -13.49 13.09 -7.27
CA GLN A 237 -14.07 14.42 -7.30
C GLN A 237 -13.32 15.35 -8.27
N ALA A 238 -11.98 15.39 -8.19
CA ALA A 238 -11.17 16.20 -9.10
C ALA A 238 -11.34 15.75 -10.57
N LEU A 239 -11.50 14.45 -10.80
CA LEU A 239 -11.78 13.91 -12.13
C LEU A 239 -13.17 14.33 -12.63
N ALA A 240 -14.19 14.26 -11.79
CA ALA A 240 -15.55 14.67 -12.15
C ALA A 240 -15.65 16.19 -12.47
N GLU A 241 -14.87 17.02 -11.79
CA GLU A 241 -14.78 18.46 -12.10
C GLU A 241 -14.10 18.72 -13.45
N ALA A 242 -13.11 17.90 -13.81
CA ALA A 242 -12.35 18.05 -15.05
C ALA A 242 -13.01 17.39 -16.28
N VAL A 243 -13.82 16.36 -16.06
CA VAL A 243 -14.53 15.56 -17.08
C VAL A 243 -15.99 15.39 -16.61
N PRO A 244 -16.87 16.38 -16.87
CA PRO A 244 -18.24 16.40 -16.35
C PRO A 244 -19.13 15.21 -16.74
N GLU A 245 -18.82 14.56 -17.87
CA GLU A 245 -19.52 13.36 -18.37
C GLU A 245 -19.03 12.05 -17.77
N VAL A 246 -18.07 12.07 -16.84
CA VAL A 246 -17.59 10.88 -16.18
C VAL A 246 -18.69 10.22 -15.34
N ALA A 247 -18.92 8.93 -15.56
CA ALA A 247 -19.80 8.14 -14.70
C ALA A 247 -19.00 7.65 -13.47
N GLU A 248 -19.57 7.74 -12.28
CA GLU A 248 -18.96 7.15 -11.07
C GLU A 248 -19.64 5.84 -10.70
N HIS A 249 -18.85 4.78 -10.60
CA HIS A 249 -19.25 3.49 -10.05
C HIS A 249 -18.41 3.19 -8.80
N ARG A 250 -18.92 3.59 -7.64
CA ARG A 250 -18.31 3.32 -6.35
C ARG A 250 -18.36 1.82 -6.03
N LEU A 251 -17.21 1.23 -5.71
CA LEU A 251 -17.10 -0.20 -5.38
C LEU A 251 -16.93 -0.48 -3.87
N HIS A 252 -16.70 0.52 -3.03
CA HIS A 252 -16.66 0.37 -1.57
C HIS A 252 -18.03 0.66 -0.94
N GLY A 253 -18.22 0.23 0.31
CA GLY A 253 -19.44 0.49 1.09
C GLY A 253 -20.28 -0.78 1.32
N PRO A 254 -21.21 -0.73 2.30
CA PRO A 254 -22.01 -1.89 2.71
C PRO A 254 -23.04 -2.35 1.66
N ASP A 255 -23.46 -1.44 0.80
CA ASP A 255 -24.49 -1.62 -0.23
C ASP A 255 -23.93 -2.21 -1.54
N VAL A 256 -22.63 -2.43 -1.65
CA VAL A 256 -22.00 -2.97 -2.86
C VAL A 256 -21.71 -4.46 -2.68
N ASP A 257 -22.15 -5.28 -3.62
CA ASP A 257 -21.81 -6.70 -3.67
C ASP A 257 -20.32 -6.93 -3.97
N TYR A 258 -19.72 -7.98 -3.42
CA TYR A 258 -18.31 -8.27 -3.64
C TYR A 258 -17.99 -8.63 -5.09
N ARG A 259 -18.98 -9.03 -5.91
CA ARG A 259 -18.82 -9.31 -7.36
C ARG A 259 -19.06 -8.10 -8.25
N ALA A 260 -19.52 -6.97 -7.70
CA ALA A 260 -19.90 -5.78 -8.49
C ALA A 260 -18.79 -5.31 -9.44
N GLY A 261 -17.52 -5.47 -9.06
CA GLY A 261 -16.39 -5.16 -9.93
C GLY A 261 -16.29 -6.09 -11.14
N TYR A 262 -16.56 -7.39 -10.98
CA TYR A 262 -16.55 -8.32 -12.12
C TYR A 262 -17.64 -7.98 -13.13
N GLU A 263 -18.82 -7.61 -12.66
CA GLU A 263 -19.93 -7.18 -13.52
C GLU A 263 -19.60 -5.88 -14.25
N LEU A 264 -19.01 -4.89 -13.55
CA LEU A 264 -18.59 -3.64 -14.14
C LEU A 264 -17.49 -3.82 -15.20
N PHE A 265 -16.45 -4.56 -14.83
CA PHE A 265 -15.26 -4.70 -15.68
C PHE A 265 -15.46 -5.68 -16.86
N ALA A 266 -16.41 -6.60 -16.80
CA ALA A 266 -16.79 -7.43 -17.95
C ALA A 266 -17.16 -6.60 -19.19
N GLY A 267 -17.75 -5.40 -18.99
CA GLY A 267 -18.07 -4.44 -20.06
C GLY A 267 -17.04 -3.31 -20.24
N THR A 268 -15.86 -3.41 -19.65
CA THR A 268 -14.84 -2.36 -19.66
C THR A 268 -13.51 -2.88 -20.21
N PRO A 269 -13.19 -2.64 -21.49
CA PRO A 269 -12.01 -3.22 -22.13
C PRO A 269 -10.67 -2.85 -21.50
N VAL A 270 -10.52 -1.61 -21.04
CA VAL A 270 -9.27 -1.08 -20.50
C VAL A 270 -9.51 -0.45 -19.12
N VAL A 271 -8.61 -0.71 -18.18
CA VAL A 271 -8.65 -0.12 -16.84
C VAL A 271 -7.31 0.53 -16.52
N LEU A 272 -7.34 1.75 -16.00
CA LEU A 272 -6.17 2.46 -15.45
C LEU A 272 -6.26 2.46 -13.92
N GLY A 273 -5.32 1.79 -13.23
CA GLY A 273 -5.37 1.60 -11.80
C GLY A 273 -4.10 2.01 -11.05
N GLY A 274 -4.27 2.44 -9.80
CA GLY A 274 -3.18 2.69 -8.86
C GLY A 274 -3.14 1.71 -7.67
N ARG A 275 -4.08 0.74 -7.62
CA ARG A 275 -4.18 -0.28 -6.56
C ARG A 275 -3.99 -1.68 -7.11
N GLY A 276 -3.41 -2.61 -6.32
CA GLY A 276 -3.20 -3.99 -6.76
C GLY A 276 -4.49 -4.69 -7.23
N HIS A 277 -5.61 -4.57 -6.50
CA HIS A 277 -6.88 -5.17 -6.92
C HIS A 277 -7.58 -4.38 -8.04
N ALA A 278 -7.17 -3.15 -8.33
CA ALA A 278 -7.59 -2.43 -9.53
C ALA A 278 -6.85 -2.92 -10.81
N GLN A 279 -5.92 -3.88 -10.67
CA GLN A 279 -5.40 -4.70 -11.77
C GLN A 279 -6.05 -6.09 -11.77
N LEU A 280 -5.98 -6.77 -10.61
CA LEU A 280 -6.36 -8.18 -10.48
C LEU A 280 -7.83 -8.45 -10.78
N ILE A 281 -8.75 -7.63 -10.27
CA ILE A 281 -10.19 -7.83 -10.49
C ILE A 281 -10.59 -7.52 -11.94
N PRO A 282 -10.16 -6.38 -12.55
CA PRO A 282 -10.39 -6.14 -13.98
C PRO A 282 -9.80 -7.24 -14.88
N PHE A 283 -8.56 -7.65 -14.62
CA PHE A 283 -7.96 -8.80 -15.32
C PHE A 283 -8.85 -10.03 -15.15
N GLY A 284 -9.29 -10.34 -13.92
CA GLY A 284 -10.19 -11.44 -13.63
C GLY A 284 -11.53 -11.39 -14.37
N ALA A 285 -11.97 -10.19 -14.78
CA ALA A 285 -13.16 -9.95 -15.61
C ALA A 285 -12.89 -9.95 -17.13
N GLY A 286 -11.62 -9.96 -17.56
CA GLY A 286 -11.20 -9.93 -18.96
C GLY A 286 -10.81 -8.56 -19.50
N SER A 287 -10.69 -7.53 -18.65
CA SER A 287 -10.16 -6.22 -19.01
C SER A 287 -8.62 -6.23 -19.12
N ILE A 288 -8.08 -5.32 -19.91
CA ILE A 288 -6.64 -5.03 -19.99
C ILE A 288 -6.28 -4.04 -18.88
N PRO A 289 -5.47 -4.43 -17.86
CA PRO A 289 -5.16 -3.58 -16.74
C PRO A 289 -3.87 -2.79 -16.96
N ILE A 290 -3.97 -1.48 -17.10
CA ILE A 290 -2.82 -0.56 -17.09
C ILE A 290 -2.70 0.02 -15.69
N SER A 291 -1.49 0.16 -15.17
CA SER A 291 -1.23 0.64 -13.81
C SER A 291 -0.09 1.64 -13.76
N LEU A 292 -0.11 2.52 -12.77
CA LEU A 292 1.06 3.33 -12.42
C LEU A 292 1.94 2.57 -11.43
N ASP A 293 3.25 2.62 -11.60
CA ASP A 293 4.25 1.98 -10.73
C ASP A 293 4.34 2.67 -9.35
N LEU A 294 3.28 2.55 -8.60
CA LEU A 294 3.16 3.12 -7.25
C LEU A 294 3.51 2.11 -6.15
N HIS A 295 3.70 0.82 -6.51
CA HIS A 295 4.00 -0.24 -5.56
C HIS A 295 4.52 -1.48 -6.27
N ASN A 296 5.53 -2.16 -5.71
CA ASN A 296 6.17 -3.36 -6.31
C ASN A 296 5.19 -4.43 -6.80
N LYS A 297 4.10 -4.68 -6.06
CA LYS A 297 3.08 -5.68 -6.46
C LYS A 297 2.42 -5.40 -7.80
N LEU A 298 2.43 -4.14 -8.27
CA LEU A 298 1.88 -3.77 -9.59
C LEU A 298 2.80 -4.27 -10.70
N ARG A 299 4.11 -4.09 -10.55
CA ARG A 299 5.13 -4.65 -11.46
C ARG A 299 5.16 -6.17 -11.42
N TYR A 300 5.08 -6.76 -10.22
CA TYR A 300 5.07 -8.21 -10.06
C TYR A 300 3.93 -8.85 -10.85
N PHE A 301 2.72 -8.29 -10.75
CA PHE A 301 1.57 -8.77 -11.49
C PHE A 301 1.76 -8.61 -13.01
N ALA A 302 2.20 -7.45 -13.48
CA ALA A 302 2.42 -7.19 -14.90
C ALA A 302 3.47 -8.15 -15.50
N ALA A 303 4.54 -8.44 -14.75
CA ALA A 303 5.55 -9.43 -15.14
C ALA A 303 4.97 -10.85 -15.17
N ASP A 304 4.19 -11.23 -14.17
CA ASP A 304 3.59 -12.57 -14.06
C ASP A 304 2.57 -12.86 -15.19
N VAL A 305 1.88 -11.84 -15.70
CA VAL A 305 0.99 -11.99 -16.85
C VAL A 305 1.71 -11.86 -18.22
N GLY A 306 3.04 -11.66 -18.23
CA GLY A 306 3.85 -11.55 -19.43
C GLY A 306 3.79 -10.18 -20.12
N HIS A 307 3.20 -9.17 -19.47
CA HIS A 307 3.00 -7.83 -20.02
C HIS A 307 3.57 -6.74 -19.08
N PRO A 308 4.90 -6.67 -18.91
CA PRO A 308 5.51 -5.66 -18.02
C PRO A 308 5.19 -4.22 -18.44
N GLU A 309 4.88 -3.98 -19.73
CA GLU A 309 4.44 -2.68 -20.27
C GLU A 309 3.10 -2.19 -19.72
N PHE A 310 2.32 -3.04 -19.07
CA PHE A 310 1.09 -2.62 -18.37
C PHE A 310 1.36 -1.80 -17.11
N THR A 311 2.62 -1.71 -16.69
CA THR A 311 3.01 -0.86 -15.55
C THR A 311 3.82 0.33 -16.04
N LEU A 312 3.21 1.51 -15.96
CA LEU A 312 3.83 2.78 -16.35
C LEU A 312 4.59 3.40 -15.20
N ALA A 313 5.78 3.90 -15.46
CA ALA A 313 6.54 4.70 -14.51
C ALA A 313 5.70 5.91 -14.04
N ALA A 314 5.70 6.17 -12.71
CA ALA A 314 4.80 7.16 -12.11
C ALA A 314 5.41 8.57 -12.02
N GLU A 315 6.60 8.80 -12.61
CA GLU A 315 7.20 10.13 -12.70
C GLU A 315 6.29 11.05 -13.54
N PRO A 316 6.01 12.28 -13.05
CA PRO A 316 5.07 13.20 -13.70
C PRO A 316 5.44 13.62 -15.11
N GLU A 317 6.76 13.64 -15.43
CA GLU A 317 7.25 14.08 -16.75
C GLU A 317 6.65 13.21 -17.86
N ARG A 318 5.83 13.82 -18.71
CA ARG A 318 5.10 13.19 -19.82
C ARG A 318 4.22 11.99 -19.40
N LEU A 319 3.85 11.89 -18.13
CA LEU A 319 2.99 10.79 -17.64
C LEU A 319 1.65 10.77 -18.38
N GLY A 320 1.03 11.92 -18.59
CA GLY A 320 -0.22 12.03 -19.33
C GLY A 320 -0.12 11.48 -20.75
N GLU A 321 0.96 11.81 -21.49
CA GLU A 321 1.21 11.29 -22.83
C GLU A 321 1.37 9.77 -22.81
N ARG A 322 2.19 9.23 -21.90
CA ARG A 322 2.40 7.78 -21.76
C ARG A 322 1.09 7.02 -21.47
N ILE A 323 0.20 7.60 -20.64
CA ILE A 323 -1.12 7.01 -20.36
C ILE A 323 -1.95 6.96 -21.64
N VAL A 324 -2.04 8.06 -22.38
CA VAL A 324 -2.82 8.13 -23.64
C VAL A 324 -2.30 7.11 -24.65
N GLU A 325 -0.98 7.07 -24.85
CA GLU A 325 -0.31 6.12 -25.77
C GLU A 325 -0.60 4.66 -25.37
N SER A 326 -0.48 4.33 -24.07
CA SER A 326 -0.72 2.96 -23.58
C SER A 326 -2.18 2.53 -23.70
N VAL A 327 -3.12 3.42 -23.39
CA VAL A 327 -4.56 3.14 -23.51
C VAL A 327 -4.95 2.96 -25.00
N ALA A 328 -4.41 3.81 -25.88
CA ALA A 328 -4.64 3.68 -27.33
C ALA A 328 -4.06 2.37 -27.89
N ALA A 329 -2.82 2.03 -27.52
CA ALA A 329 -2.17 0.78 -27.94
C ALA A 329 -2.91 -0.46 -27.42
N ALA A 330 -3.35 -0.44 -26.15
CA ALA A 330 -4.16 -1.50 -25.56
C ALA A 330 -5.48 -1.71 -26.31
N TRP A 331 -6.10 -0.62 -26.75
CA TRP A 331 -7.34 -0.70 -27.55
C TRP A 331 -7.10 -1.24 -28.95
N GLU A 332 -6.06 -0.78 -29.64
CA GLU A 332 -5.72 -1.24 -31.00
C GLU A 332 -5.38 -2.73 -31.03
N GLN A 333 -4.73 -3.24 -29.99
CA GLN A 333 -4.31 -4.65 -29.87
C GLN A 333 -5.25 -5.47 -28.98
N ARG A 334 -6.43 -4.95 -28.58
CA ARG A 334 -7.27 -5.52 -27.52
C ARG A 334 -7.62 -7.00 -27.74
N ASP A 335 -7.95 -7.38 -28.98
CA ASP A 335 -8.39 -8.76 -29.26
C ASP A 335 -7.25 -9.76 -29.04
N GLN A 336 -6.02 -9.38 -29.42
CA GLN A 336 -4.82 -10.18 -29.15
C GLN A 336 -4.52 -10.19 -27.64
N LEU A 337 -4.42 -9.02 -27.00
CA LEU A 337 -4.12 -8.92 -25.58
C LEU A 337 -5.14 -9.66 -24.71
N GLN A 338 -6.44 -9.54 -25.00
CA GLN A 338 -7.47 -10.31 -24.29
C GLN A 338 -7.33 -11.81 -24.51
N GLY A 339 -6.88 -12.26 -25.69
CA GLY A 339 -6.54 -13.65 -25.97
C GLY A 339 -5.37 -14.14 -25.12
N ASP A 340 -4.29 -13.35 -25.06
CA ASP A 340 -3.08 -13.69 -24.29
C ASP A 340 -3.40 -13.73 -22.79
N LEU A 341 -4.10 -12.73 -22.28
CA LEU A 341 -4.54 -12.68 -20.87
C LEU A 341 -5.51 -13.83 -20.52
N ALA A 342 -6.35 -14.25 -21.49
CA ALA A 342 -7.23 -15.40 -21.33
C ALA A 342 -6.46 -16.70 -21.17
N ALA A 343 -5.38 -16.88 -21.92
CA ALA A 343 -4.52 -18.06 -21.81
C ALA A 343 -3.83 -18.11 -20.44
N VAL A 344 -3.31 -16.97 -19.96
CA VAL A 344 -2.73 -16.87 -18.60
C VAL A 344 -3.75 -17.19 -17.51
N GLN A 345 -4.99 -16.72 -17.65
CA GLN A 345 -6.04 -17.06 -16.66
C GLN A 345 -6.36 -18.55 -16.65
N GLN A 346 -6.37 -19.18 -17.82
CA GLN A 346 -6.61 -20.62 -17.91
C GLN A 346 -5.47 -21.41 -17.25
N GLU A 347 -4.22 -21.05 -17.52
CA GLU A 347 -3.05 -21.62 -16.86
C GLU A 347 -3.11 -21.43 -15.32
N TRP A 348 -3.45 -20.24 -14.87
CA TRP A 348 -3.57 -19.96 -13.43
C TRP A 348 -4.71 -20.72 -12.77
N MET A 349 -5.79 -20.97 -13.49
CA MET A 349 -6.88 -21.84 -13.00
C MET A 349 -6.41 -23.28 -12.87
N GLU A 350 -5.63 -23.79 -13.82
CA GLU A 350 -5.05 -25.13 -13.79
C GLU A 350 -4.08 -25.27 -12.61
N ILE A 351 -3.18 -24.31 -12.41
CA ILE A 351 -2.28 -24.25 -11.24
C ILE A 351 -3.10 -24.26 -9.94
N SER A 352 -4.13 -23.44 -9.86
CA SER A 352 -4.98 -23.37 -8.65
C SER A 352 -5.70 -24.69 -8.39
N GLN A 353 -6.18 -25.38 -9.42
CA GLN A 353 -6.80 -26.69 -9.26
C GLN A 353 -5.78 -27.77 -8.84
N GLN A 354 -4.57 -27.74 -9.38
CA GLN A 354 -3.48 -28.64 -8.98
C GLN A 354 -3.11 -28.43 -7.50
N ASN A 355 -2.96 -27.18 -7.08
CA ASN A 355 -2.69 -26.82 -5.69
C ASN A 355 -3.82 -27.30 -4.75
N LEU A 356 -5.09 -27.08 -5.13
CA LEU A 356 -6.24 -27.54 -4.36
C LEU A 356 -6.30 -29.07 -4.29
N ALA A 357 -5.89 -29.77 -5.33
CA ALA A 357 -5.78 -31.22 -5.34
C ALA A 357 -4.72 -31.69 -4.32
N GLY A 358 -3.51 -31.09 -4.34
CA GLY A 358 -2.47 -31.38 -3.37
C GLY A 358 -2.88 -31.10 -1.92
N ILE A 359 -3.56 -29.97 -1.71
CA ILE A 359 -4.14 -29.62 -0.40
C ILE A 359 -5.15 -30.69 0.06
N TYR A 360 -6.06 -31.09 -0.83
CA TYR A 360 -7.06 -32.10 -0.52
C TYR A 360 -6.40 -33.43 -0.13
N GLU A 361 -5.44 -33.90 -0.91
CA GLU A 361 -4.73 -35.16 -0.66
C GLU A 361 -3.94 -35.11 0.64
N ALA A 362 -3.27 -33.99 0.93
CA ALA A 362 -2.52 -33.80 2.16
C ALA A 362 -3.39 -33.80 3.42
N VAL A 363 -4.59 -33.20 3.36
CA VAL A 363 -5.50 -33.11 4.49
C VAL A 363 -6.37 -34.37 4.64
N ALA A 364 -6.91 -34.88 3.52
CA ALA A 364 -7.86 -36.01 3.56
C ALA A 364 -7.17 -37.37 3.56
N GLY A 365 -5.90 -37.48 3.20
CA GLY A 365 -5.17 -38.73 3.05
C GLY A 365 -5.75 -39.67 1.96
N ARG A 366 -6.43 -39.11 0.97
CA ARG A 366 -7.10 -39.84 -0.13
C ARG A 366 -7.17 -39.02 -1.40
N SER A 367 -7.36 -39.69 -2.55
CA SER A 367 -7.45 -39.05 -3.86
C SER A 367 -8.64 -38.11 -4.02
N VAL A 368 -8.44 -37.07 -4.81
CA VAL A 368 -9.43 -36.04 -5.14
C VAL A 368 -10.60 -36.64 -5.95
N PRO A 369 -11.86 -36.22 -5.72
CA PRO A 369 -12.98 -36.51 -6.61
C PRO A 369 -12.70 -35.97 -8.03
N GLN A 370 -12.90 -36.81 -9.04
CA GLN A 370 -12.61 -36.50 -10.47
C GLN A 370 -13.78 -35.75 -11.14
N GLU A 371 -14.28 -34.70 -10.49
CA GLU A 371 -15.35 -33.87 -11.03
C GLU A 371 -14.79 -32.52 -11.50
N PRO A 372 -15.30 -31.96 -12.61
CA PRO A 372 -14.86 -30.65 -13.09
C PRO A 372 -15.22 -29.56 -12.07
N PHE A 373 -14.53 -28.41 -12.19
CA PHE A 373 -14.86 -27.24 -11.37
C PHE A 373 -16.33 -26.82 -11.58
N ALA A 374 -17.05 -26.63 -10.47
CA ALA A 374 -18.44 -26.17 -10.51
C ALA A 374 -18.48 -24.63 -10.34
N PRO A 375 -18.86 -23.87 -11.37
CA PRO A 375 -18.99 -22.41 -11.24
C PRO A 375 -19.98 -22.05 -10.13
N ILE A 376 -19.67 -20.99 -9.40
CA ILE A 376 -20.48 -20.52 -8.27
C ILE A 376 -21.79 -19.92 -8.79
N SER A 377 -22.90 -20.39 -8.27
CA SER A 377 -24.23 -19.88 -8.64
C SER A 377 -24.47 -18.50 -8.00
N GLU A 378 -25.34 -17.70 -8.64
CA GLU A 378 -25.75 -16.41 -8.12
C GLU A 378 -26.34 -16.50 -6.69
N GLN A 379 -27.17 -17.49 -6.42
CA GLN A 379 -27.74 -17.70 -5.08
C GLN A 379 -26.69 -18.04 -4.01
N ALA A 380 -25.65 -18.79 -4.37
CA ALA A 380 -24.54 -19.09 -3.46
C ALA A 380 -23.73 -17.82 -3.15
N ALA A 381 -23.44 -17.02 -4.17
CA ALA A 381 -22.75 -15.76 -4.04
C ALA A 381 -23.55 -14.71 -3.24
N GLN A 382 -24.87 -14.63 -3.43
CA GLN A 382 -25.73 -13.75 -2.62
C GLN A 382 -25.73 -14.13 -1.13
N ARG A 383 -25.74 -15.43 -0.80
CA ARG A 383 -25.60 -15.89 0.59
C ARG A 383 -24.26 -15.50 1.19
N GLU A 384 -23.20 -15.66 0.45
CA GLU A 384 -21.86 -15.26 0.87
C GLU A 384 -21.77 -13.74 1.09
N SER A 385 -22.33 -12.93 0.17
CA SER A 385 -22.43 -11.46 0.34
C SER A 385 -23.14 -11.08 1.65
N PHE A 386 -24.21 -11.76 2.02
CA PHE A 386 -24.91 -11.52 3.28
C PHE A 386 -24.02 -11.82 4.50
N HIS A 387 -23.31 -12.94 4.51
CA HIS A 387 -22.41 -13.31 5.60
C HIS A 387 -21.24 -12.31 5.75
N ILE A 388 -20.68 -11.87 4.62
CA ILE A 388 -19.62 -10.86 4.61
C ILE A 388 -20.11 -9.53 5.15
N ALA A 389 -21.29 -9.09 4.71
CA ALA A 389 -21.88 -7.83 5.18
C ALA A 389 -22.09 -7.86 6.70
N ALA A 390 -22.66 -8.96 7.23
CA ALA A 390 -22.87 -9.14 8.65
C ALA A 390 -21.56 -9.17 9.45
N ALA A 391 -20.53 -9.86 8.95
CA ALA A 391 -19.22 -9.90 9.58
C ALA A 391 -18.53 -8.53 9.54
N ALA A 392 -18.62 -7.81 8.42
CA ALA A 392 -18.04 -6.48 8.25
C ALA A 392 -18.73 -5.43 9.13
N GLU A 393 -20.05 -5.56 9.37
CA GLU A 393 -20.79 -4.67 10.29
C GLU A 393 -20.22 -4.71 11.71
N LEU A 394 -19.76 -5.86 12.15
CA LEU A 394 -19.12 -6.03 13.47
C LEU A 394 -17.67 -5.51 13.50
N GLU A 395 -16.94 -5.57 12.37
CA GLU A 395 -15.53 -5.20 12.29
C GLU A 395 -15.28 -3.75 11.85
N GLU A 396 -16.12 -3.18 11.00
CA GLU A 396 -15.91 -1.87 10.40
C GLU A 396 -15.75 -0.73 11.43
N PRO A 397 -16.54 -0.66 12.53
CA PRO A 397 -16.34 0.35 13.55
C PRO A 397 -14.93 0.29 14.16
N ARG A 398 -14.40 -0.91 14.39
CA ARG A 398 -13.04 -1.11 14.91
C ARG A 398 -12.00 -0.70 13.88
N ILE A 399 -12.16 -1.10 12.63
CA ILE A 399 -11.26 -0.72 11.53
C ILE A 399 -11.20 0.79 11.35
N LEU A 400 -12.35 1.48 11.43
CA LEU A 400 -12.42 2.94 11.34
C LEU A 400 -11.75 3.61 12.54
N SER A 401 -11.97 3.09 13.75
CA SER A 401 -11.30 3.58 14.96
C SER A 401 -9.78 3.41 14.87
N ASP A 402 -9.30 2.25 14.48
CA ASP A 402 -7.86 1.96 14.31
C ASP A 402 -7.22 2.89 13.26
N ARG A 403 -7.92 3.16 12.16
CA ARG A 403 -7.47 4.11 11.13
C ARG A 403 -7.42 5.53 11.64
N ALA A 404 -8.43 5.97 12.39
CA ALA A 404 -8.44 7.31 13.01
C ALA A 404 -7.27 7.47 13.98
N HIS A 405 -7.06 6.52 14.87
CA HIS A 405 -5.92 6.50 15.79
C HIS A 405 -4.57 6.51 15.06
N LYS A 406 -4.45 5.75 13.97
CA LYS A 406 -3.23 5.74 13.16
C LYS A 406 -2.98 7.10 12.52
N ARG A 407 -3.99 7.73 11.90
CA ARG A 407 -3.88 9.07 11.31
C ARG A 407 -3.45 10.10 12.34
N THR A 408 -4.10 10.12 13.51
CA THR A 408 -3.72 11.03 14.60
C THR A 408 -2.28 10.79 15.08
N ARG A 409 -1.81 9.55 15.10
CA ARG A 409 -0.41 9.22 15.45
C ARG A 409 0.57 9.73 14.40
N GLU A 410 0.24 9.57 13.12
CA GLU A 410 1.05 10.07 11.99
C GLU A 410 1.15 11.60 12.03
N GLU A 411 0.02 12.31 12.20
CA GLU A 411 -0.03 13.76 12.36
C GLU A 411 0.77 14.24 13.57
N LEU A 412 0.71 13.50 14.69
CA LEU A 412 1.52 13.79 15.89
C LEU A 412 3.02 13.62 15.63
N GLN A 413 3.41 12.61 14.88
CA GLN A 413 4.81 12.38 14.53
C GLN A 413 5.35 13.47 13.59
N GLU A 414 4.56 13.90 12.61
CA GLU A 414 4.92 15.02 11.72
C GLU A 414 5.08 16.32 12.53
N THR A 415 4.10 16.64 13.39
CA THR A 415 4.17 17.82 14.25
C THR A 415 5.38 17.78 15.20
N ALA A 416 5.70 16.60 15.75
CA ALA A 416 6.87 16.42 16.60
C ALA A 416 8.19 16.63 15.83
N ALA A 417 8.27 16.19 14.59
CA ALA A 417 9.44 16.40 13.73
C ALA A 417 9.62 17.88 13.37
N GLU A 418 8.54 18.58 13.00
CA GLU A 418 8.54 20.03 12.74
C GLU A 418 8.95 20.83 14.00
N LEU A 419 8.45 20.41 15.17
CA LEU A 419 8.82 21.03 16.43
C LEU A 419 10.31 20.85 16.73
N GLN A 420 10.84 19.67 16.47
CA GLN A 420 12.26 19.37 16.66
C GLN A 420 13.13 20.22 15.73
N GLU A 421 12.78 20.32 14.44
CA GLU A 421 13.48 21.18 13.48
C GLU A 421 13.45 22.66 13.90
N THR A 422 12.29 23.13 14.36
CA THR A 422 12.09 24.49 14.85
C THR A 422 12.97 24.75 16.08
N ARG A 423 13.07 23.78 16.99
CA ARG A 423 13.91 23.85 18.17
C ARG A 423 15.40 23.94 17.82
N GLU A 424 15.86 23.14 16.88
CA GLU A 424 17.26 23.17 16.41
C GLU A 424 17.60 24.54 15.77
N ARG A 425 16.67 25.08 14.97
CA ARG A 425 16.81 26.44 14.41
C ARG A 425 16.86 27.52 15.48
N LEU A 426 16.08 27.37 16.55
CA LEU A 426 16.10 28.30 17.69
C LEU A 426 17.43 28.22 18.44
N GLU A 427 17.92 27.04 18.75
CA GLU A 427 19.21 26.83 19.43
C GLU A 427 20.38 27.42 18.60
N GLU A 428 20.36 27.26 17.27
CA GLU A 428 21.35 27.87 16.39
C GLU A 428 21.27 29.42 16.40
N ALA A 429 20.04 29.96 16.41
CA ALA A 429 19.82 31.41 16.47
C ALA A 429 20.26 31.98 17.80
N GLU A 430 19.99 31.32 18.91
CA GLU A 430 20.43 31.72 20.27
C GLU A 430 21.96 31.71 20.38
N LYS A 431 22.61 30.68 19.81
CA LYS A 431 24.07 30.63 19.73
C LYS A 431 24.64 31.82 18.97
N LYS A 432 24.09 32.11 17.80
CA LYS A 432 24.51 33.29 16.98
C LYS A 432 24.28 34.62 17.72
N LEU A 433 23.19 34.73 18.48
CA LEU A 433 22.90 35.90 19.31
C LEU A 433 23.95 36.05 20.41
N SER A 434 24.25 34.99 21.16
CA SER A 434 25.26 34.99 22.21
C SER A 434 26.65 35.36 21.67
N GLU A 435 27.05 34.84 20.49
CA GLU A 435 28.31 35.22 19.84
C GLU A 435 28.34 36.71 19.50
N ARG A 436 27.24 37.27 19.00
CA ARG A 436 27.14 38.72 18.69
C ARG A 436 27.13 39.58 19.96
N GLU A 437 26.51 39.14 21.02
CA GLU A 437 26.54 39.86 22.32
C GLU A 437 27.95 39.89 22.91
N ALA A 438 28.68 38.77 22.85
CA ALA A 438 30.06 38.72 23.28
C ALA A 438 30.97 39.64 22.43
N GLU A 439 30.78 39.69 21.09
CA GLU A 439 31.49 40.61 20.21
C GLU A 439 31.13 42.09 20.55
N ALA A 440 29.87 42.38 20.79
CA ALA A 440 29.44 43.74 21.17
C ALA A 440 30.03 44.17 22.50
N GLN A 441 30.10 43.28 23.52
CA GLN A 441 30.75 43.56 24.81
C GLN A 441 32.25 43.84 24.64
N ARG A 442 32.97 43.03 23.82
CA ARG A 442 34.38 43.25 23.52
C ARG A 442 34.62 44.59 22.84
N LEU A 443 33.80 44.92 21.82
CA LEU A 443 33.88 46.22 21.14
C LEU A 443 33.54 47.39 22.04
N GLY A 444 32.59 47.19 22.99
CA GLY A 444 32.28 48.17 24.06
C GLY A 444 33.45 48.44 24.98
N GLY A 445 34.19 47.39 25.38
CA GLY A 445 35.45 47.52 26.14
C GLY A 445 36.53 48.30 25.40
N GLU A 446 36.82 47.89 24.15
CA GLU A 446 37.78 48.60 23.30
C GLU A 446 37.44 50.09 23.10
N LEU A 447 36.14 50.41 22.99
CA LEU A 447 35.68 51.80 22.89
C LEU A 447 35.92 52.59 24.16
N THR A 448 35.70 51.95 25.32
CA THR A 448 35.97 52.57 26.65
C THR A 448 37.44 52.87 26.85
N ASP A 449 38.32 51.91 26.51
CA ASP A 449 39.75 52.05 26.56
C ASP A 449 40.26 53.18 25.66
N LEU A 450 39.78 53.22 24.40
CA LEU A 450 40.12 54.30 23.47
C LEU A 450 39.60 55.67 23.91
N ARG A 451 38.48 55.75 24.62
CA ARG A 451 37.98 57.01 25.23
C ARG A 451 38.90 57.45 26.34
N ALA A 452 39.32 56.54 27.22
CA ALA A 452 40.27 56.84 28.29
C ALA A 452 41.63 57.30 27.74
N GLU A 453 42.13 56.64 26.69
CA GLU A 453 43.37 57.04 25.99
C GLU A 453 43.25 58.46 25.38
N LEU A 454 42.09 58.76 24.81
CA LEU A 454 41.78 60.09 24.24
C LEU A 454 41.74 61.17 25.32
N GLU A 455 41.14 60.91 26.48
CA GLU A 455 41.09 61.84 27.62
C GLU A 455 42.48 62.08 28.23
N ALA A 456 43.29 61.01 28.36
CA ALA A 456 44.66 61.12 28.83
C ALA A 456 45.54 61.94 27.85
N LEU A 457 45.37 61.79 26.55
CA LEU A 457 46.03 62.59 25.55
C LEU A 457 45.58 64.07 25.54
N ARG A 458 44.32 64.34 25.84
CA ARG A 458 43.76 65.69 25.97
C ARG A 458 44.31 66.39 27.22
N SER A 459 44.36 65.72 28.36
CA SER A 459 44.91 66.27 29.60
C SER A 459 46.42 66.57 29.50
N ARG A 460 47.20 65.74 28.80
CA ARG A 460 48.60 65.99 28.51
C ARG A 460 48.78 67.18 27.57
N SER A 461 47.88 67.39 26.59
CA SER A 461 47.95 68.53 25.65
C SER A 461 47.69 69.88 26.29
N PHE A 462 47.07 69.92 27.48
CA PHE A 462 46.91 71.18 28.28
C PHE A 462 48.10 71.46 29.19
N ALA A 463 48.97 70.47 29.42
CA ALA A 463 50.17 70.64 30.27
C ALA A 463 51.45 71.02 29.51
N ASP A 464 51.52 70.80 28.19
CA ASP A 464 52.68 71.05 27.28
C ASP A 464 52.24 71.93 26.12
N GLU A 465 52.54 73.27 26.22
CA GLU A 465 52.38 74.21 25.09
C GLU A 465 53.44 74.07 24.04
N ALA A 466 54.11 72.95 23.90
CA ALA A 466 55.09 72.69 22.90
C ALA A 466 54.93 71.35 22.19
N GLY A 467 54.31 71.36 21.04
CA GLY A 467 54.67 70.34 20.14
C GLY A 467 53.62 69.51 19.38
N GLY A 468 53.87 69.43 18.12
CA GLY A 468 53.13 68.67 17.11
C GLY A 468 53.01 67.15 17.29
N VAL A 469 53.45 66.55 18.40
CA VAL A 469 53.34 65.12 18.75
C VAL A 469 51.91 64.75 19.33
N ALA A 470 51.37 65.64 20.17
CA ALA A 470 50.04 65.41 20.75
C ALA A 470 48.90 65.44 19.71
N ARG A 471 49.00 66.28 18.68
CA ARG A 471 48.02 66.36 17.61
C ARG A 471 48.00 65.09 16.75
N ARG A 472 49.09 64.38 16.51
CA ARG A 472 49.18 63.10 15.77
C ARG A 472 48.57 61.95 16.58
N GLY A 473 48.79 61.91 17.91
CA GLY A 473 48.19 60.95 18.82
C GLY A 473 46.69 61.04 18.86
N ILE A 474 46.11 62.25 19.05
CA ILE A 474 44.68 62.50 19.06
C ILE A 474 44.02 62.11 17.71
N HIS A 475 44.70 62.38 16.61
CA HIS A 475 44.18 62.03 15.29
C HIS A 475 44.14 60.49 15.05
N GLY A 476 45.13 59.75 15.52
CA GLY A 476 45.22 58.30 15.49
C GLY A 476 44.13 57.62 16.32
N VAL A 477 43.86 58.13 17.54
CA VAL A 477 42.78 57.60 18.41
C VAL A 477 41.40 57.90 17.81
N ARG A 478 41.15 59.10 17.29
CA ARG A 478 39.92 59.48 16.60
C ARG A 478 39.67 58.61 15.38
N TRP A 479 40.69 58.21 14.63
CA TRP A 479 40.58 57.34 13.50
C TRP A 479 40.22 55.90 13.93
N ARG A 480 40.86 55.39 15.02
CA ARG A 480 40.54 54.05 15.61
C ARG A 480 39.10 54.00 16.10
N VAL A 481 38.61 55.01 16.82
CA VAL A 481 37.23 55.13 17.26
C VAL A 481 36.24 55.15 16.08
N ARG A 482 36.50 55.93 15.01
CA ARG A 482 35.64 55.95 13.82
C ARG A 482 35.60 54.61 13.13
N ARG A 483 36.69 53.85 13.11
CA ARG A 483 36.79 52.53 12.53
C ARG A 483 35.98 51.51 13.36
N LEU A 484 36.04 51.58 14.65
CA LEU A 484 35.30 50.74 15.60
C LEU A 484 33.80 50.98 15.50
N VAL A 485 33.36 52.25 15.52
CA VAL A 485 31.94 52.63 15.36
C VAL A 485 31.36 52.14 13.99
N ARG A 486 32.18 52.15 12.92
CA ARG A 486 31.74 51.58 11.64
C ARG A 486 31.58 50.03 11.69
N ARG A 487 32.35 49.37 12.57
CA ARG A 487 32.27 47.90 12.71
C ARG A 487 31.06 47.48 13.56
N VAL A 488 30.65 48.29 14.56
CA VAL A 488 29.45 48.08 15.36
C VAL A 488 28.16 48.33 14.56
N ARG A 489 28.20 49.14 13.47
CA ARG A 489 27.02 49.47 12.64
C ARG A 489 26.81 48.54 11.47
N ARG A 490 27.69 47.57 11.22
CA ARG A 490 27.53 46.46 10.26
C ARG A 490 27.13 45.21 11.02
#